data_5017c7a0b6bc9ad103212ea70a0e2062
#
_entry.id   5017c7a0b6bc9ad103212ea70a0e2062
#
_cell.length_a   1.000
_cell.length_b   1.000
_cell.length_c   1.000
_cell.angle_alpha   90.00
_cell.angle_beta   90.00
_cell.angle_gamma   90.00
#
_symmetry.space_group_name_H-M   'P 1'
#
loop_
_entity.id
_entity.type
_entity.pdbx_description
1 polymer ?
#
loop_
_entity_poly.entity_id
_entity_poly.type
_entity_poly.pdbx_seq_one_letter_code
_entity_poly.pdbx_strand_id
1 'polypeptide(L)'
;MSEHVERIHTKKIKSEAAILTYCRVSNELYERAITGQPRLVQNLAEVETRRQETAAGATKTDPAIIKGKLLQFGLWLQKQGYAEETIKAWTVWLKGFVKLGANLWDPESIKEILGKQQNWSSSYKMLLMYTYESFLKMENMTWTRPRYAQAESFPFIPTEQELDQLISAASKVIGTFLQGLKDTGADPGELAKLKWTDLNKESRTVNITPVKGHTPRILRVSQQFIDRLGQLPKNSERIFPKILSIESRFFDQRKHIAHKLNNPRLLKISFRTFRHWKGTMEYHRTKDILYVKKILGHKAIQNTLKYIDLEANLFGIMDDQFIAKVATDVQEACKLIEAGFEYVTGEYQDGGKIFRKRK
;
A
#
# COMPACT_ATOMS: atom_id res chain seq x y z
N MET A 1 16.04 -11.48 30.34
CA MET A 1 15.57 -11.54 28.91
C MET A 1 14.65 -10.38 28.51
N SER A 2 14.00 -9.69 29.46
CA SER A 2 13.09 -8.55 29.19
C SER A 2 13.80 -7.28 28.69
N GLU A 3 14.88 -6.86 29.31
CA GLU A 3 15.59 -5.61 28.93
C GLU A 3 16.26 -5.62 27.54
N HIS A 4 16.67 -6.78 27.05
CA HIS A 4 17.32 -6.89 25.74
C HIS A 4 16.30 -6.76 24.59
N VAL A 5 15.09 -7.25 24.78
CA VAL A 5 13.98 -7.12 23.82
C VAL A 5 13.48 -5.67 23.77
N GLU A 6 13.39 -4.98 24.91
CA GLU A 6 13.02 -3.56 24.95
C GLU A 6 14.07 -2.65 24.29
N ARG A 7 15.36 -2.92 24.46
CA ARG A 7 16.42 -2.16 23.78
C ARG A 7 16.42 -2.34 22.25
N ILE A 8 16.12 -3.53 21.76
CA ILE A 8 16.01 -3.79 20.31
C ILE A 8 14.77 -3.09 19.75
N HIS A 9 13.64 -3.13 20.48
CA HIS A 9 12.40 -2.46 20.06
C HIS A 9 12.56 -0.93 20.04
N THR A 10 13.19 -0.35 21.05
CA THR A 10 13.44 1.10 21.15
C THR A 10 14.44 1.59 20.08
N LYS A 11 15.46 0.79 19.73
CA LYS A 11 16.36 1.11 18.60
C LYS A 11 15.66 1.05 17.26
N LYS A 12 14.74 0.10 17.04
CA LYS A 12 13.96 -0.03 15.80
C LYS A 12 12.99 1.15 15.61
N ILE A 13 12.32 1.58 16.68
CA ILE A 13 11.43 2.75 16.69
C ILE A 13 12.21 4.05 16.45
N LYS A 14 13.39 4.21 17.04
CA LYS A 14 14.27 5.36 16.80
C LYS A 14 14.79 5.40 15.36
N SER A 15 15.04 4.26 14.72
CA SER A 15 15.47 4.22 13.32
C SER A 15 14.33 4.59 12.34
N GLU A 16 13.12 4.12 12.59
CA GLU A 16 11.94 4.47 11.76
C GLU A 16 11.53 5.94 11.95
N ALA A 17 11.54 6.44 13.19
CA ALA A 17 11.30 7.86 13.47
C ALA A 17 12.40 8.77 12.91
N ALA A 18 13.67 8.32 12.93
CA ALA A 18 14.78 9.04 12.33
C ALA A 18 14.67 9.10 10.81
N ILE A 19 14.19 8.04 10.14
CA ILE A 19 13.92 8.03 8.70
C ILE A 19 12.81 9.01 8.35
N LEU A 20 11.72 9.04 9.12
CA LEU A 20 10.60 9.98 8.93
C LEU A 20 11.02 11.43 9.20
N THR A 21 11.81 11.68 10.25
CA THR A 21 12.35 13.02 10.57
C THR A 21 13.37 13.47 9.53
N TYR A 22 14.17 12.54 8.98
CA TYR A 22 15.16 12.84 7.95
C TYR A 22 14.50 13.17 6.60
N CYS A 23 13.39 12.54 6.26
CA CYS A 23 12.57 12.92 5.10
C CYS A 23 12.02 14.34 5.24
N ARG A 24 11.66 14.76 6.46
CA ARG A 24 11.14 16.09 6.75
C ARG A 24 12.19 17.19 6.59
N VAL A 25 13.38 16.99 7.13
CA VAL A 25 14.50 17.95 7.02
C VAL A 25 15.06 18.02 5.59
N SER A 26 15.05 16.90 4.85
CA SER A 26 15.45 16.85 3.45
C SER A 26 14.47 17.62 2.54
N ASN A 27 13.17 17.62 2.87
CA ASN A 27 12.16 18.39 2.15
C ASN A 27 12.33 19.91 2.33
N GLU A 28 12.62 20.38 3.55
CA GLU A 28 12.83 21.81 3.79
C GLU A 28 14.06 22.36 3.06
N LEU A 29 15.13 21.57 2.98
CA LEU A 29 16.34 21.97 2.24
C LEU A 29 16.15 21.93 0.72
N TYR A 30 15.32 21.01 0.21
CA TYR A 30 14.98 20.88 -1.20
C TYR A 30 14.04 21.99 -1.67
N GLU A 31 13.04 22.35 -0.87
CA GLU A 31 12.13 23.48 -1.12
C GLU A 31 12.90 24.81 -1.20
N ARG A 32 13.90 25.03 -0.34
CA ARG A 32 14.76 26.21 -0.37
C ARG A 32 15.68 26.25 -1.61
N ALA A 33 16.06 25.11 -2.16
CA ALA A 33 16.90 25.03 -3.36
C ALA A 33 16.12 25.28 -4.66
N ILE A 34 14.82 24.97 -4.69
CA ILE A 34 13.96 25.15 -5.88
C ILE A 34 13.34 26.57 -5.95
N THR A 35 13.04 27.19 -4.81
CA THR A 35 12.31 28.47 -4.75
C THR A 35 13.21 29.72 -4.77
N GLY A 36 14.53 29.57 -4.76
CA GLY A 36 15.45 30.68 -4.58
C GLY A 36 16.56 30.82 -5.63
N GLN A 37 16.30 31.57 -6.69
CA GLN A 37 17.20 32.40 -7.51
C GLN A 37 17.72 31.89 -8.87
N PRO A 38 17.48 32.69 -9.95
CA PRO A 38 17.97 32.41 -11.32
C PRO A 38 19.48 32.66 -11.55
N ARG A 39 20.24 33.12 -10.57
CA ARG A 39 21.70 33.39 -10.68
C ARG A 39 22.60 32.16 -10.61
N LEU A 40 22.06 30.97 -10.30
CA LEU A 40 22.85 29.72 -10.16
C LEU A 40 23.23 29.07 -11.50
N VAL A 41 22.54 29.38 -12.59
CA VAL A 41 22.78 28.72 -13.89
C VAL A 41 24.02 29.25 -14.59
N GLN A 42 24.39 30.52 -14.41
CA GLN A 42 25.61 31.09 -15.03
C GLN A 42 26.89 30.64 -14.34
N ASN A 43 26.87 30.34 -13.04
CA ASN A 43 28.04 29.82 -12.31
C ASN A 43 28.33 28.34 -12.54
N LEU A 44 27.41 27.58 -13.13
CA LEU A 44 27.61 26.13 -13.35
C LEU A 44 28.60 25.83 -14.48
N ALA A 45 28.64 26.65 -15.54
CA ALA A 45 29.58 26.47 -16.66
C ALA A 45 31.02 26.80 -16.24
N GLU A 46 31.25 27.84 -15.42
CA GLU A 46 32.58 28.18 -14.90
C GLU A 46 33.07 27.18 -13.82
N VAL A 47 32.16 26.58 -13.08
CA VAL A 47 32.48 25.55 -12.10
C VAL A 47 32.80 24.21 -12.77
N GLU A 48 32.21 23.90 -13.93
CA GLU A 48 32.53 22.71 -14.70
C GLU A 48 33.92 22.80 -15.33
N THR A 49 34.35 23.96 -15.81
CA THR A 49 35.69 24.13 -16.39
C THR A 49 36.78 24.05 -15.33
N ARG A 50 36.59 24.61 -14.14
CA ARG A 50 37.51 24.46 -13.00
C ARG A 50 37.53 23.06 -12.38
N ARG A 51 36.45 22.27 -12.53
CA ARG A 51 36.39 20.87 -12.05
C ARG A 51 37.18 19.90 -12.90
N GLN A 52 37.36 20.16 -14.18
CA GLN A 52 38.21 19.31 -15.05
C GLN A 52 39.69 19.40 -14.71
N GLU A 53 40.16 20.54 -14.19
CA GLU A 53 41.56 20.74 -13.79
C GLU A 53 41.90 20.20 -12.38
N THR A 54 40.91 20.10 -11.47
CA THR A 54 41.10 19.56 -10.09
C THR A 54 40.76 18.07 -9.97
N ALA A 55 40.22 17.43 -11.01
CA ALA A 55 39.73 16.04 -10.96
C ALA A 55 40.85 14.97 -11.04
N ALA A 56 42.12 15.35 -11.18
CA ALA A 56 43.22 14.39 -11.26
C ALA A 56 43.60 13.74 -9.90
N GLY A 57 42.98 14.13 -8.78
CA GLY A 57 43.32 13.59 -7.46
C GLY A 57 42.12 13.23 -6.54
N ALA A 58 40.88 13.55 -6.91
CA ALA A 58 39.70 13.28 -6.05
C ALA A 58 39.21 11.84 -6.27
N THR A 59 39.27 11.03 -5.22
CA THR A 59 38.76 9.66 -5.25
C THR A 59 37.21 9.68 -5.36
N LYS A 60 36.64 8.75 -6.13
CA LYS A 60 35.15 8.59 -6.30
C LYS A 60 34.40 8.45 -4.96
N THR A 61 35.09 8.34 -3.84
CA THR A 61 34.56 8.25 -2.48
C THR A 61 34.42 9.61 -1.77
N ASP A 62 34.85 10.72 -2.39
CA ASP A 62 34.70 12.06 -1.81
C ASP A 62 33.21 12.39 -1.59
N PRO A 63 32.82 12.80 -0.38
CA PRO A 63 31.43 13.17 -0.04
C PRO A 63 30.83 14.25 -0.94
N ALA A 64 31.65 15.19 -1.43
CA ALA A 64 31.20 16.25 -2.34
C ALA A 64 30.85 15.69 -3.72
N ILE A 65 31.68 14.77 -4.26
CA ILE A 65 31.44 14.08 -5.53
C ILE A 65 30.17 13.23 -5.44
N ILE A 66 30.03 12.44 -4.35
CA ILE A 66 28.84 11.61 -4.10
C ILE A 66 27.57 12.47 -4.04
N LYS A 67 27.61 13.59 -3.32
CA LYS A 67 26.45 14.50 -3.22
C LYS A 67 26.06 15.08 -4.58
N GLY A 68 27.03 15.50 -5.37
CA GLY A 68 26.82 16.00 -6.75
C GLY A 68 26.21 14.91 -7.64
N LYS A 69 26.68 13.67 -7.53
CA LYS A 69 26.19 12.53 -8.31
C LYS A 69 24.76 12.13 -7.92
N LEU A 70 24.42 12.14 -6.64
CA LEU A 70 23.04 11.88 -6.18
C LEU A 70 22.07 12.95 -6.69
N LEU A 71 22.49 14.23 -6.74
CA LEU A 71 21.68 15.28 -7.35
C LEU A 71 21.48 15.04 -8.85
N GLN A 72 22.56 14.71 -9.57
CA GLN A 72 22.52 14.37 -10.99
C GLN A 72 21.57 13.19 -11.24
N PHE A 73 21.59 12.17 -10.39
CA PHE A 73 20.66 11.03 -10.46
C PHE A 73 19.21 11.46 -10.29
N GLY A 74 18.92 12.32 -9.33
CA GLY A 74 17.57 12.88 -9.14
C GLY A 74 17.06 13.63 -10.38
N LEU A 75 17.91 14.48 -10.98
CA LEU A 75 17.60 15.21 -12.22
C LEU A 75 17.44 14.27 -13.41
N TRP A 76 18.28 13.22 -13.51
CA TRP A 76 18.14 12.21 -14.56
C TRP A 76 16.81 11.46 -14.44
N LEU A 77 16.42 11.01 -13.24
CA LEU A 77 15.12 10.37 -13.01
C LEU A 77 13.96 11.29 -13.40
N GLN A 78 14.06 12.59 -13.09
CA GLN A 78 13.04 13.58 -13.49
C GLN A 78 12.91 13.66 -15.01
N LYS A 79 14.03 13.71 -15.75
CA LYS A 79 14.04 13.67 -17.22
C LYS A 79 13.46 12.39 -17.79
N GLN A 80 13.55 11.25 -17.06
CA GLN A 80 12.95 9.97 -17.44
C GLN A 80 11.44 9.90 -17.10
N GLY A 81 10.85 10.95 -16.51
CA GLY A 81 9.43 10.99 -16.17
C GLY A 81 9.04 10.24 -14.90
N TYR A 82 9.99 9.93 -14.01
CA TYR A 82 9.67 9.32 -12.72
C TYR A 82 8.89 10.28 -11.81
N ALA A 83 7.96 9.72 -11.03
CA ALA A 83 7.21 10.50 -10.05
C ALA A 83 8.12 11.06 -8.94
N GLU A 84 7.83 12.26 -8.46
CA GLU A 84 8.62 12.98 -7.44
C GLU A 84 8.90 12.13 -6.20
N GLU A 85 7.90 11.40 -5.70
CA GLU A 85 8.05 10.51 -4.54
C GLU A 85 9.01 9.34 -4.82
N THR A 86 9.05 8.83 -6.05
CA THR A 86 10.02 7.81 -6.46
C THR A 86 11.43 8.38 -6.49
N ILE A 87 11.59 9.59 -7.04
CA ILE A 87 12.90 10.28 -7.10
C ILE A 87 13.44 10.49 -5.68
N LYS A 88 12.61 11.01 -4.77
CA LYS A 88 12.96 11.21 -3.36
C LYS A 88 13.39 9.90 -2.69
N ALA A 89 12.57 8.86 -2.81
CA ALA A 89 12.85 7.56 -2.21
C ALA A 89 14.16 6.94 -2.74
N TRP A 90 14.35 6.93 -4.03
CA TRP A 90 15.51 6.32 -4.67
C TRP A 90 16.81 7.07 -4.36
N THR A 91 16.78 8.39 -4.32
CA THR A 91 17.92 9.20 -3.88
C THR A 91 18.29 8.91 -2.42
N VAL A 92 17.30 8.78 -1.54
CA VAL A 92 17.52 8.44 -0.13
C VAL A 92 18.10 7.02 0.01
N TRP A 93 17.65 6.06 -0.77
CA TRP A 93 18.15 4.69 -0.72
C TRP A 93 19.60 4.57 -1.21
N LEU A 94 19.97 5.25 -2.30
CA LEU A 94 21.38 5.32 -2.73
C LEU A 94 22.28 5.99 -1.66
N LYS A 95 21.77 7.07 -1.05
CA LYS A 95 22.47 7.70 0.07
C LYS A 95 22.61 6.74 1.27
N GLY A 96 21.63 5.85 1.47
CA GLY A 96 21.68 4.79 2.46
C GLY A 96 22.84 3.82 2.22
N PHE A 97 23.05 3.38 0.99
CA PHE A 97 24.19 2.55 0.63
C PHE A 97 25.54 3.24 0.92
N VAL A 98 25.68 4.51 0.56
CA VAL A 98 26.90 5.29 0.86
C VAL A 98 27.15 5.38 2.36
N LYS A 99 26.12 5.59 3.17
CA LYS A 99 26.24 5.62 4.64
C LYS A 99 26.68 4.27 5.23
N LEU A 100 26.38 3.18 4.56
CA LEU A 100 26.81 1.83 4.92
C LEU A 100 28.21 1.49 4.39
N GLY A 101 28.91 2.47 3.78
CA GLY A 101 30.25 2.32 3.27
C GLY A 101 30.35 1.80 1.83
N ALA A 102 29.23 1.79 1.07
CA ALA A 102 29.26 1.35 -0.31
C ALA A 102 29.94 2.34 -1.24
N ASN A 103 30.72 1.80 -2.17
CA ASN A 103 31.13 2.51 -3.37
C ASN A 103 30.05 2.32 -4.47
N LEU A 104 29.35 3.40 -4.86
CA LEU A 104 28.26 3.33 -5.84
C LEU A 104 28.74 2.91 -7.25
N TRP A 105 30.03 3.06 -7.56
CA TRP A 105 30.61 2.64 -8.84
C TRP A 105 31.23 1.24 -8.81
N ASP A 106 31.09 0.55 -7.66
CA ASP A 106 31.50 -0.84 -7.50
C ASP A 106 30.29 -1.72 -7.20
N PRO A 107 29.77 -2.48 -8.19
CA PRO A 107 28.64 -3.38 -7.99
C PRO A 107 28.87 -4.45 -6.91
N GLU A 108 30.12 -4.91 -6.71
CA GLU A 108 30.42 -5.92 -5.70
C GLU A 108 30.26 -5.33 -4.29
N SER A 109 30.66 -4.08 -4.08
CA SER A 109 30.45 -3.36 -2.81
C SER A 109 28.96 -3.29 -2.44
N ILE A 110 28.07 -3.08 -3.42
CA ILE A 110 26.60 -3.08 -3.19
C ILE A 110 26.10 -4.49 -2.86
N LYS A 111 26.59 -5.54 -3.56
CA LYS A 111 26.21 -6.94 -3.28
C LYS A 111 26.61 -7.35 -1.86
N GLU A 112 27.80 -6.97 -1.42
CA GLU A 112 28.25 -7.25 -0.03
C GLU A 112 27.33 -6.61 1.01
N ILE A 113 26.94 -5.35 0.80
CA ILE A 113 26.01 -4.69 1.75
C ILE A 113 24.66 -5.39 1.76
N LEU A 114 24.09 -5.70 0.57
CA LEU A 114 22.84 -6.43 0.49
C LEU A 114 22.91 -7.81 1.16
N GLY A 115 24.05 -8.50 1.04
CA GLY A 115 24.32 -9.79 1.69
C GLY A 115 24.39 -9.69 3.21
N LYS A 116 25.13 -8.70 3.73
CA LYS A 116 25.33 -8.46 5.16
C LYS A 116 24.04 -8.08 5.91
N GLN A 117 23.05 -7.49 5.23
CA GLN A 117 21.81 -7.04 5.85
C GLN A 117 20.77 -8.17 5.96
N GLN A 118 20.89 -9.00 6.99
CA GLN A 118 19.97 -10.13 7.24
C GLN A 118 18.56 -9.69 7.62
N ASN A 119 18.41 -8.52 8.24
CA ASN A 119 17.10 -7.98 8.67
C ASN A 119 16.28 -7.33 7.54
N TRP A 120 16.84 -7.19 6.34
CA TRP A 120 16.11 -6.66 5.20
C TRP A 120 15.34 -7.77 4.50
N SER A 121 14.03 -7.54 4.27
CA SER A 121 13.22 -8.47 3.52
C SER A 121 13.70 -8.58 2.06
N SER A 122 13.48 -9.74 1.43
CA SER A 122 13.79 -9.95 0.01
C SER A 122 13.14 -8.88 -0.89
N SER A 123 11.87 -8.51 -0.60
CA SER A 123 11.16 -7.45 -1.33
C SER A 123 11.83 -6.09 -1.19
N TYR A 124 12.32 -5.75 0.00
CA TYR A 124 13.05 -4.49 0.21
C TYR A 124 14.39 -4.50 -0.52
N LYS A 125 15.15 -5.61 -0.44
CA LYS A 125 16.38 -5.78 -1.22
C LYS A 125 16.15 -5.63 -2.72
N MET A 126 15.03 -6.15 -3.24
CA MET A 126 14.66 -5.97 -4.64
C MET A 126 14.41 -4.52 -5.02
N LEU A 127 13.70 -3.74 -4.19
CA LEU A 127 13.50 -2.32 -4.43
C LEU A 127 14.82 -1.54 -4.47
N LEU A 128 15.74 -1.85 -3.56
CA LEU A 128 17.08 -1.27 -3.54
C LEU A 128 17.87 -1.64 -4.81
N MET A 129 17.77 -2.88 -5.28
CA MET A 129 18.41 -3.31 -6.52
C MET A 129 17.85 -2.58 -7.75
N TYR A 130 16.53 -2.38 -7.87
CA TYR A 130 15.93 -1.58 -8.95
C TYR A 130 16.44 -0.13 -8.94
N THR A 131 16.58 0.44 -7.74
CA THR A 131 17.13 1.78 -7.59
C THR A 131 18.57 1.83 -8.08
N TYR A 132 19.39 0.86 -7.68
CA TYR A 132 20.78 0.79 -8.07
C TYR A 132 20.94 0.51 -9.57
N GLU A 133 20.13 -0.36 -10.16
CA GLU A 133 20.08 -0.57 -11.62
C GLU A 133 19.80 0.71 -12.39
N SER A 134 18.91 1.55 -11.89
CA SER A 134 18.62 2.84 -12.51
C SER A 134 19.80 3.80 -12.40
N PHE A 135 20.57 3.75 -11.31
CA PHE A 135 21.82 4.50 -11.15
C PHE A 135 22.88 4.00 -12.12
N LEU A 136 23.09 2.68 -12.23
CA LEU A 136 24.01 2.08 -13.19
C LEU A 136 23.65 2.44 -14.63
N LYS A 137 22.35 2.50 -14.95
CA LYS A 137 21.86 2.93 -16.27
C LYS A 137 22.24 4.37 -16.58
N MET A 138 22.17 5.27 -15.61
CA MET A 138 22.64 6.65 -15.76
C MET A 138 24.17 6.71 -15.97
N GLU A 139 24.92 5.84 -15.31
CA GLU A 139 26.38 5.77 -15.40
C GLU A 139 26.90 4.92 -16.59
N ASN A 140 26.00 4.36 -17.42
CA ASN A 140 26.33 3.41 -18.50
C ASN A 140 27.09 2.16 -17.99
N MET A 141 26.76 1.69 -16.81
CA MET A 141 27.36 0.53 -16.17
C MET A 141 26.35 -0.63 -16.12
N THR A 142 26.87 -1.85 -16.06
CA THR A 142 26.09 -3.07 -15.94
C THR A 142 26.54 -3.88 -14.73
N TRP A 143 25.67 -4.76 -14.23
CA TRP A 143 26.00 -5.72 -13.18
C TRP A 143 25.20 -7.01 -13.33
N THR A 144 25.70 -8.07 -12.70
CA THR A 144 24.93 -9.29 -12.54
C THR A 144 24.11 -9.17 -11.26
N ARG A 145 22.79 -9.06 -11.40
CA ARG A 145 21.87 -8.89 -10.30
C ARG A 145 21.84 -10.13 -9.39
N PRO A 146 22.00 -9.99 -8.07
CA PRO A 146 21.81 -11.10 -7.14
C PRO A 146 20.35 -11.53 -7.08
N ARG A 147 20.11 -12.82 -6.83
CA ARG A 147 18.77 -13.39 -6.72
C ARG A 147 18.40 -13.54 -5.24
N TYR A 148 17.28 -12.96 -4.85
CA TYR A 148 16.68 -13.17 -3.54
C TYR A 148 15.31 -13.81 -3.71
N ALA A 149 15.12 -14.99 -3.10
CA ALA A 149 13.84 -15.68 -3.13
C ALA A 149 12.78 -14.82 -2.41
N GLN A 150 11.63 -14.66 -3.02
CA GLN A 150 10.47 -14.06 -2.38
C GLN A 150 9.59 -15.19 -1.84
N ALA A 151 9.42 -15.24 -0.54
CA ALA A 151 8.37 -16.06 0.04
C ALA A 151 7.02 -15.38 -0.20
N GLU A 152 6.16 -16.02 -0.96
CA GLU A 152 4.77 -15.58 -1.07
C GLU A 152 4.07 -15.85 0.26
N SER A 153 3.41 -14.85 0.79
CA SER A 153 2.59 -14.96 1.98
C SER A 153 1.25 -14.29 1.75
N PHE A 154 0.20 -14.92 2.23
CA PHE A 154 -1.11 -14.29 2.19
C PHE A 154 -1.15 -13.07 3.12
N PRO A 155 -1.74 -11.96 2.68
CA PRO A 155 -1.96 -10.81 3.54
C PRO A 155 -2.91 -11.19 4.68
N PHE A 156 -2.66 -10.62 5.84
CA PHE A 156 -3.56 -10.77 6.97
C PHE A 156 -4.93 -10.16 6.66
N ILE A 157 -5.99 -10.95 6.83
CA ILE A 157 -7.39 -10.50 6.71
C ILE A 157 -8.02 -10.52 8.11
N PRO A 158 -8.41 -9.37 8.65
CA PRO A 158 -9.10 -9.28 9.94
C PRO A 158 -10.56 -9.71 9.82
N THR A 159 -11.17 -10.01 10.94
CA THR A 159 -12.64 -10.12 11.03
C THR A 159 -13.27 -8.74 10.88
N GLU A 160 -14.52 -8.68 10.48
CA GLU A 160 -15.26 -7.42 10.42
C GLU A 160 -15.33 -6.76 11.82
N GLN A 161 -15.55 -7.54 12.87
CA GLN A 161 -15.55 -7.07 14.23
C GLN A 161 -14.24 -6.39 14.65
N GLU A 162 -13.08 -6.91 14.23
CA GLU A 162 -11.77 -6.29 14.50
C GLU A 162 -11.64 -4.92 13.83
N LEU A 163 -12.17 -4.78 12.59
CA LEU A 163 -12.21 -3.48 11.91
C LEU A 163 -13.14 -2.51 12.66
N ASP A 164 -14.32 -2.94 13.07
CA ASP A 164 -15.31 -2.11 13.75
C ASP A 164 -14.84 -1.69 15.15
N GLN A 165 -14.09 -2.54 15.85
CA GLN A 165 -13.41 -2.18 17.10
C GLN A 165 -12.42 -1.02 16.90
N LEU A 166 -11.60 -1.07 15.85
CA LEU A 166 -10.68 0.03 15.53
C LEU A 166 -11.42 1.31 15.12
N ILE A 167 -12.46 1.18 14.28
CA ILE A 167 -13.25 2.31 13.79
C ILE A 167 -13.96 3.05 14.92
N SER A 168 -14.54 2.30 15.86
CA SER A 168 -15.31 2.86 16.99
C SER A 168 -14.42 3.44 18.08
N ALA A 169 -13.28 2.82 18.36
CA ALA A 169 -12.37 3.26 19.42
C ALA A 169 -11.40 4.37 18.98
N ALA A 170 -11.24 4.60 17.68
CA ALA A 170 -10.38 5.65 17.16
C ALA A 170 -11.01 7.05 17.29
N SER A 171 -10.17 8.11 17.25
CA SER A 171 -10.65 9.48 17.24
C SER A 171 -11.57 9.76 16.04
N LYS A 172 -12.42 10.79 16.12
CA LYS A 172 -13.42 11.12 15.08
C LYS A 172 -12.84 11.11 13.68
N VAL A 173 -11.72 11.80 13.46
CA VAL A 173 -11.07 11.88 12.13
C VAL A 173 -10.55 10.53 11.67
N ILE A 174 -9.82 9.82 12.54
CA ILE A 174 -9.25 8.50 12.21
C ILE A 174 -10.37 7.47 12.01
N GLY A 175 -11.34 7.38 12.92
CA GLY A 175 -12.46 6.46 12.79
C GLY A 175 -13.29 6.69 11.52
N THR A 176 -13.52 7.96 11.14
CA THR A 176 -14.18 8.29 9.87
C THR A 176 -13.32 7.87 8.66
N PHE A 177 -12.01 8.09 8.71
CA PHE A 177 -11.10 7.65 7.65
C PHE A 177 -11.10 6.13 7.50
N LEU A 178 -11.03 5.38 8.61
CA LEU A 178 -11.09 3.91 8.61
C LEU A 178 -12.42 3.39 8.07
N GLN A 179 -13.54 4.04 8.44
CA GLN A 179 -14.87 3.69 7.89
C GLN A 179 -14.89 3.90 6.37
N GLY A 180 -14.33 5.00 5.88
CA GLY A 180 -14.21 5.25 4.44
C GLY A 180 -13.36 4.20 3.72
N LEU A 181 -12.26 3.72 4.34
CA LEU A 181 -11.46 2.61 3.80
C LEU A 181 -12.25 1.30 3.79
N LYS A 182 -13.01 1.00 4.86
CA LYS A 182 -13.86 -0.20 4.95
C LYS A 182 -14.91 -0.21 3.85
N ASP A 183 -15.59 0.91 3.63
CA ASP A 183 -16.67 1.03 2.65
C ASP A 183 -16.16 0.95 1.22
N THR A 184 -15.07 1.65 0.91
CA THR A 184 -14.63 1.88 -0.46
C THR A 184 -13.51 0.95 -0.93
N GLY A 185 -12.68 0.45 -0.02
CA GLY A 185 -11.43 -0.23 -0.38
C GLY A 185 -10.45 0.65 -1.15
N ALA A 186 -10.61 1.99 -1.09
CA ALA A 186 -9.74 2.93 -1.78
C ALA A 186 -8.28 2.85 -1.29
N ASP A 187 -7.33 3.27 -2.14
CA ASP A 187 -5.97 3.50 -1.65
C ASP A 187 -6.01 4.62 -0.59
N PRO A 188 -5.25 4.49 0.51
CA PRO A 188 -5.25 5.52 1.55
C PRO A 188 -4.94 6.91 1.04
N GLY A 189 -4.04 7.03 0.05
CA GLY A 189 -3.70 8.30 -0.59
C GLY A 189 -4.84 8.87 -1.44
N GLU A 190 -5.70 8.02 -2.03
CA GLU A 190 -6.91 8.45 -2.74
C GLU A 190 -7.94 9.00 -1.75
N LEU A 191 -8.22 8.26 -0.68
CA LEU A 191 -9.19 8.67 0.33
C LEU A 191 -8.76 9.94 1.07
N ALA A 192 -7.46 10.11 1.36
CA ALA A 192 -6.93 11.32 2.00
C ALA A 192 -7.06 12.58 1.12
N LYS A 193 -7.20 12.42 -0.20
CA LYS A 193 -7.42 13.53 -1.14
C LYS A 193 -8.88 13.88 -1.35
N LEU A 194 -9.81 13.13 -0.76
CA LEU A 194 -11.26 13.33 -0.93
C LEU A 194 -11.67 14.74 -0.50
N LYS A 195 -12.44 15.41 -1.34
CA LYS A 195 -13.01 16.73 -1.10
C LYS A 195 -14.48 16.63 -0.74
N TRP A 196 -15.02 17.67 -0.13
CA TRP A 196 -16.46 17.75 0.15
C TRP A 196 -17.31 17.72 -1.12
N THR A 197 -16.78 18.22 -2.23
CA THR A 197 -17.42 18.22 -3.55
C THR A 197 -17.48 16.83 -4.22
N ASP A 198 -16.64 15.88 -3.75
CA ASP A 198 -16.65 14.51 -4.26
C ASP A 198 -17.73 13.63 -3.61
N LEU A 199 -18.43 14.16 -2.59
CA LEU A 199 -19.45 13.47 -1.83
C LEU A 199 -20.84 13.86 -2.31
N ASN A 200 -21.64 12.88 -2.74
CA ASN A 200 -23.10 13.02 -2.90
C ASN A 200 -23.79 12.31 -1.73
N LYS A 201 -24.42 13.10 -0.85
CA LYS A 201 -25.10 12.58 0.35
C LYS A 201 -26.41 11.87 0.04
N GLU A 202 -27.16 12.35 -0.94
CA GLU A 202 -28.47 11.79 -1.33
C GLU A 202 -28.33 10.39 -1.89
N SER A 203 -27.42 10.22 -2.87
CA SER A 203 -27.12 8.92 -3.47
C SER A 203 -26.16 8.08 -2.64
N ARG A 204 -25.58 8.63 -1.57
CA ARG A 204 -24.53 8.01 -0.72
C ARG A 204 -23.38 7.49 -1.56
N THR A 205 -22.83 8.35 -2.43
CA THR A 205 -21.72 8.01 -3.29
C THR A 205 -20.54 8.95 -3.10
N VAL A 206 -19.34 8.43 -3.32
CA VAL A 206 -18.09 9.19 -3.34
C VAL A 206 -17.40 9.01 -4.68
N ASN A 207 -16.89 10.10 -5.23
CA ASN A 207 -16.06 10.09 -6.43
C ASN A 207 -14.59 9.97 -6.04
N ILE A 208 -13.95 8.85 -6.38
CA ILE A 208 -12.55 8.61 -6.06
C ILE A 208 -11.67 9.02 -7.24
N THR A 209 -10.92 10.10 -7.03
CA THR A 209 -9.87 10.54 -7.96
C THR A 209 -8.65 9.65 -7.83
N PRO A 210 -8.20 9.00 -8.90
CA PRO A 210 -7.13 8.00 -8.84
C PRO A 210 -5.77 8.62 -8.51
N VAL A 211 -4.96 7.84 -7.80
CA VAL A 211 -3.52 8.06 -7.64
C VAL A 211 -2.77 6.82 -8.15
N LYS A 212 -1.50 6.96 -8.49
CA LYS A 212 -0.62 5.84 -8.88
C LYS A 212 -1.18 4.97 -10.02
N GLY A 213 -1.89 5.59 -10.97
CA GLY A 213 -2.37 4.89 -12.14
C GLY A 213 -3.58 3.98 -11.93
N HIS A 214 -4.35 4.12 -10.84
CA HIS A 214 -5.66 3.50 -10.71
C HIS A 214 -6.67 4.12 -11.68
N THR A 215 -7.86 3.50 -11.82
CA THR A 215 -8.97 4.05 -12.60
C THR A 215 -9.88 4.91 -11.73
N PRO A 216 -10.45 6.03 -12.25
CA PRO A 216 -11.47 6.80 -11.55
C PRO A 216 -12.72 5.95 -11.34
N ARG A 217 -13.42 6.16 -10.23
CA ARG A 217 -14.60 5.37 -9.89
C ARG A 217 -15.50 6.08 -8.91
N ILE A 218 -16.80 5.85 -9.04
CA ILE A 218 -17.82 6.27 -8.10
C ILE A 218 -18.22 5.06 -7.27
N LEU A 219 -18.15 5.17 -5.96
CA LEU A 219 -18.40 4.08 -5.02
C LEU A 219 -19.54 4.44 -4.08
N ARG A 220 -20.42 3.48 -3.81
CA ARG A 220 -21.42 3.60 -2.77
C ARG A 220 -20.76 3.45 -1.39
N VAL A 221 -21.25 4.25 -0.43
CA VAL A 221 -20.78 4.24 0.96
C VAL A 221 -21.95 4.01 1.92
N SER A 222 -21.63 3.56 3.12
CA SER A 222 -22.63 3.32 4.18
C SER A 222 -23.21 4.62 4.72
N GLN A 223 -24.41 4.56 5.29
CA GLN A 223 -24.99 5.67 6.04
C GLN A 223 -24.09 6.05 7.20
N GLN A 224 -23.49 5.07 7.87
CA GLN A 224 -22.54 5.28 8.96
C GLN A 224 -21.37 6.17 8.57
N PHE A 225 -20.83 6.01 7.36
CA PHE A 225 -19.76 6.90 6.85
C PHE A 225 -20.28 8.33 6.65
N ILE A 226 -21.46 8.49 6.07
CA ILE A 226 -22.09 9.81 5.89
C ILE A 226 -22.29 10.52 7.24
N ASP A 227 -22.81 9.80 8.25
CA ASP A 227 -23.05 10.35 9.58
C ASP A 227 -21.74 10.76 10.27
N ARG A 228 -20.70 9.94 10.16
CA ARG A 228 -19.36 10.28 10.66
C ARG A 228 -18.76 11.49 9.95
N LEU A 229 -18.93 11.61 8.64
CA LEU A 229 -18.51 12.80 7.88
C LEU A 229 -19.24 14.06 8.36
N GLY A 230 -20.53 13.94 8.71
CA GLY A 230 -21.32 15.06 9.27
C GLY A 230 -20.75 15.62 10.57
N GLN A 231 -19.98 14.83 11.32
CA GLN A 231 -19.36 15.24 12.59
C GLN A 231 -17.98 15.89 12.42
N LEU A 232 -17.44 15.92 11.20
CA LEU A 232 -16.14 16.54 10.93
C LEU A 232 -16.27 18.03 10.62
N PRO A 233 -15.28 18.85 11.04
CA PRO A 233 -15.28 20.28 10.71
C PRO A 233 -15.04 20.48 9.20
N LYS A 234 -15.78 21.43 8.61
CA LYS A 234 -15.66 21.80 7.18
C LYS A 234 -14.75 23.01 6.97
N ASN A 235 -13.61 23.03 7.63
CA ASN A 235 -12.70 24.19 7.61
C ASN A 235 -11.76 24.20 6.38
N SER A 236 -11.85 23.23 5.52
CA SER A 236 -10.99 23.04 4.34
C SER A 236 -11.78 22.40 3.21
N GLU A 237 -11.34 22.60 1.98
CA GLU A 237 -11.88 21.92 0.79
C GLU A 237 -11.75 20.40 0.92
N ARG A 238 -10.66 19.90 1.51
CA ARG A 238 -10.43 18.48 1.76
C ARG A 238 -11.10 18.04 3.04
N ILE A 239 -11.66 16.82 3.01
CA ILE A 239 -12.30 16.19 4.17
C ILE A 239 -11.24 15.78 5.20
N PHE A 240 -10.13 15.23 4.72
CA PHE A 240 -9.10 14.63 5.56
C PHE A 240 -7.78 15.40 5.51
N PRO A 241 -6.98 15.37 6.60
CA PRO A 241 -5.61 15.85 6.60
C PRO A 241 -4.71 15.11 5.61
N LYS A 242 -3.46 15.57 5.46
CA LYS A 242 -2.44 14.87 4.67
C LYS A 242 -2.24 13.45 5.18
N ILE A 243 -2.06 12.48 4.27
CA ILE A 243 -1.97 11.05 4.59
C ILE A 243 -0.92 10.74 5.66
N LEU A 244 0.25 11.35 5.62
CA LEU A 244 1.31 11.14 6.62
C LEU A 244 0.86 11.48 8.05
N SER A 245 0.04 12.53 8.21
CA SER A 245 -0.52 12.90 9.52
C SER A 245 -1.55 11.87 10.01
N ILE A 246 -2.32 11.30 9.08
CA ILE A 246 -3.32 10.26 9.40
C ILE A 246 -2.60 8.96 9.79
N GLU A 247 -1.57 8.57 9.04
CA GLU A 247 -0.78 7.36 9.29
C GLU A 247 -0.11 7.40 10.67
N SER A 248 0.55 8.50 11.01
CA SER A 248 1.18 8.66 12.32
C SER A 248 0.17 8.52 13.46
N ARG A 249 -0.96 9.27 13.38
CA ARG A 249 -2.01 9.22 14.41
C ARG A 249 -2.66 7.83 14.51
N PHE A 250 -2.90 7.19 13.38
CA PHE A 250 -3.47 5.84 13.37
C PHE A 250 -2.52 4.83 14.01
N PHE A 251 -1.22 4.92 13.73
CA PHE A 251 -0.22 4.03 14.30
C PHE A 251 -0.22 4.07 15.84
N ASP A 252 -0.27 5.28 16.42
CA ASP A 252 -0.31 5.46 17.87
C ASP A 252 -1.64 5.00 18.47
N GLN A 253 -2.77 5.41 17.87
CA GLN A 253 -4.10 5.01 18.34
C GLN A 253 -4.31 3.50 18.27
N ARG A 254 -3.87 2.84 17.17
CA ARG A 254 -3.98 1.40 17.01
C ARG A 254 -3.27 0.64 18.14
N LYS A 255 -2.06 1.08 18.53
CA LYS A 255 -1.34 0.48 19.67
C LYS A 255 -2.12 0.62 20.96
N HIS A 256 -2.62 1.82 21.24
CA HIS A 256 -3.39 2.08 22.44
C HIS A 256 -4.71 1.26 22.48
N ILE A 257 -5.42 1.20 21.36
CA ILE A 257 -6.66 0.45 21.23
C ILE A 257 -6.40 -1.06 21.38
N ALA A 258 -5.36 -1.59 20.74
CA ALA A 258 -5.00 -3.00 20.84
C ALA A 258 -4.69 -3.41 22.28
N HIS A 259 -3.97 -2.56 23.03
CA HIS A 259 -3.70 -2.77 24.44
C HIS A 259 -4.98 -2.69 25.28
N LYS A 260 -5.79 -1.64 25.10
CA LYS A 260 -7.03 -1.43 25.83
C LYS A 260 -8.04 -2.59 25.66
N LEU A 261 -8.12 -3.14 24.45
CA LEU A 261 -9.03 -4.23 24.11
C LEU A 261 -8.39 -5.62 24.29
N ASN A 262 -7.15 -5.67 24.77
CA ASN A 262 -6.36 -6.91 24.89
C ASN A 262 -6.40 -7.77 23.62
N ASN A 263 -6.36 -7.13 22.45
CA ASN A 263 -6.40 -7.80 21.15
C ASN A 263 -5.14 -7.47 20.33
N PRO A 264 -4.08 -8.28 20.41
CA PRO A 264 -2.83 -8.04 19.67
C PRO A 264 -3.00 -8.20 18.16
N ARG A 265 -4.05 -8.86 17.66
CA ARG A 265 -4.32 -8.99 16.22
C ARG A 265 -4.58 -7.63 15.57
N LEU A 266 -5.11 -6.66 16.31
CA LEU A 266 -5.32 -5.29 15.81
C LEU A 266 -4.02 -4.62 15.38
N LEU A 267 -2.87 -4.99 15.95
CA LEU A 267 -1.55 -4.48 15.56
C LEU A 267 -1.15 -4.87 14.12
N LYS A 268 -1.71 -5.95 13.58
CA LYS A 268 -1.49 -6.39 12.19
C LYS A 268 -2.30 -5.60 11.17
N ILE A 269 -3.31 -4.83 11.61
CA ILE A 269 -4.19 -4.06 10.73
C ILE A 269 -3.48 -2.78 10.30
N SER A 270 -3.32 -2.60 9.01
CA SER A 270 -2.83 -1.38 8.34
C SER A 270 -3.93 -0.83 7.44
N PHE A 271 -3.78 0.35 6.89
CA PHE A 271 -4.74 0.87 5.90
C PHE A 271 -4.88 -0.06 4.68
N ARG A 272 -3.78 -0.68 4.26
CA ARG A 272 -3.79 -1.65 3.15
C ARG A 272 -4.61 -2.90 3.49
N THR A 273 -4.66 -3.27 4.76
CA THR A 273 -5.46 -4.40 5.25
C THR A 273 -6.96 -4.19 4.99
N PHE A 274 -7.48 -2.96 5.15
CA PHE A 274 -8.87 -2.63 4.80
C PHE A 274 -9.17 -2.90 3.32
N ARG A 275 -8.23 -2.55 2.44
CA ARG A 275 -8.37 -2.79 1.00
C ARG A 275 -8.35 -4.29 0.68
N HIS A 276 -7.47 -5.06 1.34
CA HIS A 276 -7.46 -6.51 1.18
C HIS A 276 -8.76 -7.13 1.71
N TRP A 277 -9.21 -6.71 2.89
CA TRP A 277 -10.48 -7.15 3.45
C TRP A 277 -11.65 -6.85 2.48
N LYS A 278 -11.77 -5.61 2.01
CA LYS A 278 -12.84 -5.23 1.08
C LYS A 278 -12.79 -6.06 -0.21
N GLY A 279 -11.64 -6.23 -0.81
CA GLY A 279 -11.48 -7.04 -2.02
C GLY A 279 -11.88 -8.50 -1.81
N THR A 280 -11.48 -9.11 -0.69
CA THR A 280 -11.82 -10.49 -0.34
C THR A 280 -13.32 -10.65 -0.07
N MET A 281 -13.92 -9.74 0.73
CA MET A 281 -15.35 -9.81 1.07
C MET A 281 -16.24 -9.57 -0.16
N GLU A 282 -15.88 -8.63 -1.04
CA GLU A 282 -16.63 -8.39 -2.26
C GLU A 282 -16.52 -9.56 -3.25
N TYR A 283 -15.35 -10.21 -3.33
CA TYR A 283 -15.23 -11.43 -4.12
C TYR A 283 -16.03 -12.59 -3.50
N HIS A 284 -15.98 -12.74 -2.18
CA HIS A 284 -16.80 -13.76 -1.50
C HIS A 284 -18.29 -13.58 -1.77
N ARG A 285 -18.78 -12.33 -1.72
CA ARG A 285 -20.18 -12.00 -1.94
C ARG A 285 -20.64 -12.15 -3.38
N THR A 286 -19.80 -11.78 -4.36
CA THR A 286 -20.22 -11.66 -5.76
C THR A 286 -19.68 -12.77 -6.65
N LYS A 287 -18.57 -13.41 -6.27
CA LYS A 287 -17.78 -14.32 -7.09
C LYS A 287 -17.36 -13.71 -8.45
N ASP A 288 -17.45 -12.39 -8.59
CA ASP A 288 -17.11 -11.63 -9.78
C ASP A 288 -15.79 -10.86 -9.57
N ILE A 289 -14.71 -11.39 -10.13
CA ILE A 289 -13.38 -10.80 -10.02
C ILE A 289 -13.24 -9.49 -10.82
N LEU A 290 -14.04 -9.34 -11.90
CA LEU A 290 -14.04 -8.11 -12.70
C LEU A 290 -14.73 -6.98 -11.94
N TYR A 291 -15.80 -7.29 -11.21
CA TYR A 291 -16.43 -6.35 -10.29
C TYR A 291 -15.45 -5.89 -9.21
N VAL A 292 -14.72 -6.82 -8.56
CA VAL A 292 -13.70 -6.49 -7.57
C VAL A 292 -12.60 -5.64 -8.17
N LYS A 293 -12.12 -5.97 -9.37
CA LYS A 293 -11.15 -5.14 -10.10
C LYS A 293 -11.66 -3.71 -10.28
N LYS A 294 -12.92 -3.54 -10.67
CA LYS A 294 -13.57 -2.23 -10.90
C LYS A 294 -13.65 -1.41 -9.63
N ILE A 295 -14.17 -1.95 -8.54
CA ILE A 295 -14.32 -1.22 -7.26
C ILE A 295 -12.98 -0.84 -6.63
N LEU A 296 -11.95 -1.70 -6.76
CA LEU A 296 -10.61 -1.40 -6.29
C LEU A 296 -9.84 -0.47 -7.24
N GLY A 297 -10.28 -0.29 -8.48
CA GLY A 297 -9.63 0.56 -9.48
C GLY A 297 -8.33 -0.01 -10.03
N HIS A 298 -8.14 -1.33 -10.02
CA HIS A 298 -6.95 -1.96 -10.58
C HIS A 298 -6.96 -1.91 -12.11
N LYS A 299 -5.85 -1.46 -12.72
CA LYS A 299 -5.69 -1.53 -14.19
C LYS A 299 -5.46 -2.97 -14.66
N ALA A 300 -4.52 -3.67 -14.05
CA ALA A 300 -4.20 -5.05 -14.37
C ALA A 300 -5.01 -6.02 -13.51
N ILE A 301 -5.55 -7.09 -14.13
CA ILE A 301 -6.34 -8.11 -13.44
C ILE A 301 -5.48 -8.91 -12.44
N GLN A 302 -4.19 -9.11 -12.74
CA GLN A 302 -3.24 -9.84 -11.90
C GLN A 302 -3.20 -9.31 -10.46
N ASN A 303 -3.37 -7.99 -10.29
CA ASN A 303 -3.41 -7.37 -8.96
C ASN A 303 -4.66 -7.76 -8.15
N THR A 304 -5.66 -8.36 -8.81
CA THR A 304 -6.94 -8.74 -8.22
C THR A 304 -7.05 -10.25 -7.99
N LEU A 305 -6.38 -11.09 -8.81
CA LEU A 305 -6.51 -12.55 -8.76
C LEU A 305 -6.25 -13.15 -7.37
N LYS A 306 -5.35 -12.56 -6.60
CA LYS A 306 -5.06 -12.97 -5.21
C LYS A 306 -6.28 -13.03 -4.28
N TYR A 307 -7.38 -12.32 -4.61
CA TYR A 307 -8.61 -12.36 -3.79
C TYR A 307 -9.40 -13.64 -3.99
N ILE A 308 -9.17 -14.36 -5.09
CA ILE A 308 -9.69 -15.71 -5.34
C ILE A 308 -9.07 -16.65 -4.32
N ASP A 309 -7.74 -16.67 -4.22
CA ASP A 309 -7.00 -17.55 -3.31
C ASP A 309 -7.27 -17.19 -1.84
N LEU A 310 -7.35 -15.89 -1.54
CA LEU A 310 -7.68 -15.41 -0.20
C LEU A 310 -9.08 -15.85 0.24
N GLU A 311 -10.06 -15.75 -0.63
CA GLU A 311 -11.42 -16.18 -0.35
C GLU A 311 -11.49 -17.70 -0.16
N ALA A 312 -10.87 -18.46 -1.07
CA ALA A 312 -10.82 -19.92 -0.98
C ALA A 312 -10.19 -20.40 0.34
N ASN A 313 -9.11 -19.74 0.78
CA ASN A 313 -8.44 -20.08 2.04
C ASN A 313 -9.24 -19.67 3.29
N LEU A 314 -10.03 -18.60 3.23
CA LEU A 314 -10.79 -18.15 4.39
C LEU A 314 -12.15 -18.83 4.52
N PHE A 315 -12.79 -19.15 3.41
CA PHE A 315 -14.17 -19.63 3.37
C PHE A 315 -14.31 -21.02 2.74
N GLY A 316 -13.28 -21.49 2.00
CA GLY A 316 -13.32 -22.77 1.27
C GLY A 316 -13.32 -24.02 2.14
N ILE A 317 -13.11 -23.90 3.45
CA ILE A 317 -13.11 -25.03 4.40
C ILE A 317 -14.53 -25.31 4.94
N MET A 318 -15.50 -24.44 4.70
CA MET A 318 -16.89 -24.67 5.05
C MET A 318 -17.59 -25.42 3.92
N ASP A 319 -17.80 -26.70 4.10
CA ASP A 319 -18.39 -27.67 3.15
C ASP A 319 -19.90 -27.42 2.90
N ASP A 320 -20.41 -26.26 3.21
CA ASP A 320 -21.82 -25.90 3.15
C ASP A 320 -22.12 -24.89 2.02
N GLN A 321 -21.58 -25.15 0.83
CA GLN A 321 -21.78 -24.25 -0.33
C GLN A 321 -23.16 -24.36 -0.96
N PHE A 322 -23.92 -25.38 -0.62
CA PHE A 322 -25.21 -25.64 -1.23
C PHE A 322 -26.32 -25.83 -0.19
N ILE A 323 -27.47 -25.27 -0.49
CA ILE A 323 -28.74 -25.66 0.15
C ILE A 323 -29.32 -26.75 -0.72
N ALA A 324 -29.57 -27.93 -0.16
CA ALA A 324 -30.28 -29.00 -0.82
C ALA A 324 -31.76 -28.99 -0.39
N LYS A 325 -32.64 -29.21 -1.37
CA LYS A 325 -34.07 -29.44 -1.17
C LYS A 325 -34.52 -30.64 -1.98
N VAL A 326 -35.51 -31.35 -1.48
CA VAL A 326 -36.13 -32.49 -2.14
C VAL A 326 -37.49 -32.05 -2.68
N ALA A 327 -37.78 -32.34 -3.94
CA ALA A 327 -39.10 -32.24 -4.55
C ALA A 327 -39.68 -33.64 -4.71
N THR A 328 -40.92 -33.83 -4.27
CA THR A 328 -41.66 -35.11 -4.37
C THR A 328 -42.63 -35.11 -5.55
N ASP A 329 -42.92 -33.95 -6.09
CA ASP A 329 -43.80 -33.79 -7.27
C ASP A 329 -43.27 -32.74 -8.26
N VAL A 330 -43.92 -32.66 -9.44
CA VAL A 330 -43.54 -31.75 -10.51
C VAL A 330 -43.72 -30.28 -10.13
N GLN A 331 -44.72 -29.95 -9.32
CA GLN A 331 -45.03 -28.57 -8.96
C GLN A 331 -43.95 -28.05 -7.99
N GLU A 332 -43.50 -28.86 -7.03
CA GLU A 332 -42.38 -28.53 -6.15
C GLU A 332 -41.08 -28.37 -6.93
N ALA A 333 -40.82 -29.28 -7.89
CA ALA A 333 -39.67 -29.21 -8.76
C ALA A 333 -39.62 -27.89 -9.56
N CYS A 334 -40.75 -27.49 -10.17
CA CYS A 334 -40.86 -26.23 -10.87
C CYS A 334 -40.55 -25.02 -9.97
N LYS A 335 -41.16 -24.97 -8.78
CA LYS A 335 -40.90 -23.89 -7.79
C LYS A 335 -39.43 -23.82 -7.37
N LEU A 336 -38.76 -24.96 -7.23
CA LEU A 336 -37.35 -24.98 -6.89
C LEU A 336 -36.49 -24.45 -8.04
N ILE A 337 -36.80 -24.83 -9.28
CA ILE A 337 -36.12 -24.31 -10.48
C ILE A 337 -36.32 -22.79 -10.61
N GLU A 338 -37.55 -22.30 -10.46
CA GLU A 338 -37.88 -20.86 -10.48
C GLU A 338 -37.13 -20.11 -9.36
N ALA A 339 -36.94 -20.74 -8.21
CA ALA A 339 -36.14 -20.19 -7.11
C ALA A 339 -34.61 -20.30 -7.33
N GLY A 340 -34.17 -20.79 -8.49
CA GLY A 340 -32.77 -20.88 -8.90
C GLY A 340 -32.04 -22.11 -8.32
N PHE A 341 -32.77 -23.19 -8.01
CA PHE A 341 -32.14 -24.48 -7.66
C PHE A 341 -31.85 -25.28 -8.93
N GLU A 342 -30.74 -25.97 -8.93
CA GLU A 342 -30.31 -26.90 -9.99
C GLU A 342 -30.65 -28.34 -9.60
N TYR A 343 -31.13 -29.14 -10.55
CA TYR A 343 -31.38 -30.57 -10.36
C TYR A 343 -30.06 -31.32 -10.17
N VAL A 344 -30.01 -32.21 -9.18
CA VAL A 344 -28.84 -33.02 -8.88
C VAL A 344 -29.05 -34.47 -9.26
N THR A 345 -30.08 -35.13 -8.68
CA THR A 345 -30.39 -36.54 -8.90
C THR A 345 -31.82 -36.86 -8.44
N GLY A 346 -32.40 -37.92 -8.93
CA GLY A 346 -33.77 -38.34 -8.63
C GLY A 346 -33.97 -39.85 -8.72
N GLU A 347 -32.92 -40.66 -8.55
CA GLU A 347 -33.00 -42.11 -8.59
C GLU A 347 -33.15 -42.72 -7.16
N TYR A 348 -34.11 -42.19 -6.38
CA TYR A 348 -34.41 -42.71 -5.04
C TYR A 348 -35.70 -43.49 -5.02
N GLN A 349 -35.77 -44.54 -4.17
CA GLN A 349 -36.93 -45.44 -4.06
C GLN A 349 -38.22 -44.79 -3.63
N ASP A 350 -38.14 -43.65 -2.94
CA ASP A 350 -39.26 -42.83 -2.52
C ASP A 350 -39.76 -41.79 -3.55
N GLY A 351 -39.13 -41.81 -4.75
CA GLY A 351 -39.48 -40.88 -5.83
C GLY A 351 -38.99 -39.43 -5.64
N GLY A 352 -38.28 -39.15 -4.55
CA GLY A 352 -37.73 -37.84 -4.26
C GLY A 352 -36.65 -37.38 -5.26
N LYS A 353 -36.67 -36.13 -5.67
CA LYS A 353 -35.66 -35.50 -6.55
C LYS A 353 -34.90 -34.43 -5.77
N ILE A 354 -33.58 -34.54 -5.74
CA ILE A 354 -32.73 -33.59 -5.02
C ILE A 354 -32.36 -32.43 -5.93
N PHE A 355 -32.59 -31.24 -5.43
CA PHE A 355 -32.19 -29.98 -6.04
C PHE A 355 -31.21 -29.28 -5.10
N ARG A 356 -30.23 -28.57 -5.68
CA ARG A 356 -29.28 -27.73 -4.95
C ARG A 356 -29.28 -26.32 -5.46
N LYS A 357 -29.02 -25.38 -4.57
CA LYS A 357 -28.75 -23.99 -4.91
C LYS A 357 -27.51 -23.55 -4.15
N ARG A 358 -26.65 -22.82 -4.79
CA ARG A 358 -25.53 -22.19 -4.11
C ARG A 358 -26.05 -21.12 -3.14
N LYS A 359 -25.54 -21.15 -1.91
CA LYS A 359 -25.86 -20.12 -0.89
C LYS A 359 -25.41 -18.72 -1.32
#